data_78ebdc48d41a3e96761d8c89e0d6fedb
#
_entry.id   78ebdc48d41a3e96761d8c89e0d6fedb
#
_cell.length_a   1.000
_cell.length_b   1.000
_cell.length_c   1.000
_cell.angle_alpha   90.00
_cell.angle_beta   90.00
_cell.angle_gamma   90.00
#
_symmetry.space_group_name_H-M   'P 1'
#
loop_
_entity.id
_entity.type
_entity.pdbx_description
1 polymer ?
#
loop_
_entity_poly.entity_id
_entity_poly.type
_entity_poly.pdbx_seq_one_letter_code
_entity_poly.pdbx_strand_id
1 'polypeptide(L)'
;LSSHKLSFLAEVFGCASVSHRATDDVDALTGVWRVILTALSDLPDGLLRLLADTHPDVPWAYRPIFTYLAQAHVGASFSLAEERDRVLGDVHEDERVDADELLSLRLPTEEEIVSCFGEGGLVSRMYPEYEPRREQVEMACEVRDALASSTHRAIEAGTGVGKSSAYLVPFAAAARANRITVGIATKSNNLADQLMYHELPKLAAALDGGLTYCALKGFDHYPCLRKMERLVRSTAEIQTRKDPADTLTALAVLYAFVCQSPDGDLDALGIRWKSVNRADLTTGSRECARRLCPFFPNRCLVHGARRRAAQADVVVTNHSLLFRNVAAEGKILPPIRHWVIDEDHAIEREARRQWAIGITAEDSRTLFEHLGDSTTGVLGALSHAAAPAEATTLYQGLVARAVSTVNRASAAMAELFAAVRDAAAHTRSGGYDQMTVWIGPEMRQSGAWEMLSLAGQAAIDALDQADKALAALVETFASEMPEQMAEVADPARRLHETLAGLRLIIEGADTAYVYALQVNRRLRAGGEALTAERLDIGEALAADWLP
;
A
#
# COMPACT_ATOMS: atom_id res chain seq x y z
N LEU A 1 -19.34 -3.16 12.71
CA LEU A 1 -20.57 -2.75 13.40
C LEU A 1 -21.01 -1.38 12.91
N SER A 2 -22.28 -1.22 12.53
CA SER A 2 -22.86 0.05 12.07
C SER A 2 -23.17 1.02 13.24
N SER A 3 -23.25 0.50 14.47
CA SER A 3 -23.55 1.27 15.68
C SER A 3 -22.89 0.64 16.92
N HIS A 4 -22.55 1.49 17.90
CA HIS A 4 -22.05 1.07 19.22
C HIS A 4 -23.10 1.31 20.34
N LYS A 5 -24.37 1.54 19.99
CA LYS A 5 -25.46 1.63 20.98
C LYS A 5 -25.70 0.25 21.60
N LEU A 6 -26.00 0.23 22.90
CA LEU A 6 -26.22 -1.00 23.64
C LEU A 6 -27.34 -1.85 23.01
N SER A 7 -28.44 -1.24 22.58
CA SER A 7 -29.53 -1.93 21.93
C SER A 7 -29.10 -2.67 20.67
N PHE A 8 -28.27 -2.04 19.83
CA PHE A 8 -27.74 -2.65 18.61
C PHE A 8 -26.73 -3.77 18.93
N LEU A 9 -25.84 -3.54 19.90
CA LEU A 9 -24.86 -4.57 20.30
C LEU A 9 -25.55 -5.78 20.92
N ALA A 10 -26.57 -5.55 21.77
CA ALA A 10 -27.34 -6.64 22.36
C ALA A 10 -28.07 -7.49 21.31
N GLU A 11 -28.67 -6.84 20.29
CA GLU A 11 -29.31 -7.50 19.16
C GLU A 11 -28.30 -8.34 18.35
N VAL A 12 -27.17 -7.74 17.93
CA VAL A 12 -26.14 -8.41 17.12
C VAL A 12 -25.51 -9.60 17.85
N PHE A 13 -25.33 -9.50 19.17
CA PHE A 13 -24.74 -10.58 19.98
C PHE A 13 -25.78 -11.55 20.55
N GLY A 14 -27.05 -11.41 20.22
CA GLY A 14 -28.11 -12.28 20.71
C GLY A 14 -28.34 -12.20 22.22
N CYS A 15 -28.06 -11.04 22.83
CA CYS A 15 -28.26 -10.77 24.25
C CYS A 15 -29.69 -10.30 24.56
N ALA A 16 -30.02 -10.12 25.84
CA ALA A 16 -31.29 -9.58 26.29
C ALA A 16 -31.59 -8.23 25.65
N SER A 17 -32.85 -7.97 25.32
CA SER A 17 -33.26 -6.71 24.68
C SER A 17 -33.21 -5.53 25.64
N VAL A 18 -32.81 -4.36 25.13
CA VAL A 18 -32.83 -3.09 25.87
C VAL A 18 -34.27 -2.55 25.87
N SER A 19 -34.85 -2.36 27.06
CA SER A 19 -36.23 -1.88 27.22
C SER A 19 -36.34 -0.50 27.86
N HIS A 20 -35.20 0.14 28.18
CA HIS A 20 -35.10 1.38 28.96
C HIS A 20 -35.59 1.23 30.41
N ARG A 21 -35.67 0.02 30.90
CA ARG A 21 -35.77 -0.30 32.33
C ARG A 21 -34.38 -0.64 32.86
N ALA A 22 -34.01 -0.08 34.01
CA ALA A 22 -32.65 -0.21 34.54
C ALA A 22 -32.19 -1.68 34.70
N THR A 23 -33.08 -2.59 35.08
CA THR A 23 -32.78 -4.03 35.20
C THR A 23 -32.49 -4.68 33.86
N ASP A 24 -33.33 -4.43 32.86
CA ASP A 24 -33.19 -5.03 31.53
C ASP A 24 -31.95 -4.49 30.80
N ASP A 25 -31.66 -3.19 30.98
CA ASP A 25 -30.47 -2.57 30.40
C ASP A 25 -29.17 -3.09 31.05
N VAL A 26 -29.19 -3.41 32.36
CA VAL A 26 -28.07 -4.06 33.07
C VAL A 26 -27.88 -5.50 32.56
N ASP A 27 -28.96 -6.23 32.36
CA ASP A 27 -28.89 -7.60 31.85
C ASP A 27 -28.36 -7.63 30.40
N ALA A 28 -28.81 -6.71 29.54
CA ALA A 28 -28.28 -6.54 28.20
C ALA A 28 -26.78 -6.18 28.21
N LEU A 29 -26.38 -5.21 29.03
CA LEU A 29 -24.98 -4.82 29.19
C LEU A 29 -24.12 -5.99 29.70
N THR A 30 -24.63 -6.74 30.68
CA THR A 30 -23.93 -7.91 31.23
C THR A 30 -23.75 -9.00 30.16
N GLY A 31 -24.78 -9.22 29.34
CA GLY A 31 -24.71 -10.16 28.22
C GLY A 31 -23.64 -9.73 27.21
N VAL A 32 -23.68 -8.48 26.74
CA VAL A 32 -22.69 -7.92 25.82
C VAL A 32 -21.27 -8.00 26.39
N TRP A 33 -21.10 -7.67 27.69
CA TRP A 33 -19.82 -7.74 28.35
C TRP A 33 -19.26 -9.17 28.43
N ARG A 34 -20.12 -10.16 28.71
CA ARG A 34 -19.71 -11.57 28.71
C ARG A 34 -19.23 -12.04 27.32
N VAL A 35 -19.95 -11.66 26.25
CA VAL A 35 -19.50 -11.98 24.89
C VAL A 35 -18.14 -11.36 24.58
N ILE A 36 -17.91 -10.10 24.96
CA ILE A 36 -16.63 -9.43 24.77
C ILE A 36 -15.52 -10.13 25.57
N LEU A 37 -15.75 -10.45 26.85
CA LEU A 37 -14.77 -11.14 27.67
C LEU A 37 -14.44 -12.53 27.14
N THR A 38 -15.43 -13.28 26.67
CA THR A 38 -15.21 -14.59 26.04
C THR A 38 -14.35 -14.46 24.80
N ALA A 39 -14.68 -13.51 23.90
CA ALA A 39 -13.87 -13.25 22.70
C ALA A 39 -12.43 -12.81 23.03
N LEU A 40 -12.23 -12.06 24.09
CA LEU A 40 -10.89 -11.69 24.55
C LEU A 40 -10.16 -12.89 25.18
N SER A 41 -10.86 -13.79 25.88
CA SER A 41 -10.25 -15.00 26.45
C SER A 41 -9.86 -16.05 25.40
N ASP A 42 -10.40 -15.96 24.19
CA ASP A 42 -10.01 -16.81 23.05
C ASP A 42 -8.70 -16.33 22.36
N LEU A 43 -8.16 -15.19 22.77
CA LEU A 43 -6.85 -14.74 22.32
C LEU A 43 -5.74 -15.64 22.86
N PRO A 44 -4.59 -15.74 22.15
CA PRO A 44 -3.45 -16.50 22.66
C PRO A 44 -3.03 -16.07 24.08
N ASP A 45 -2.85 -17.04 24.98
CA ASP A 45 -2.51 -16.81 26.39
C ASP A 45 -1.31 -15.88 26.57
N GLY A 46 -0.26 -16.10 25.76
CA GLY A 46 0.93 -15.26 25.75
C GLY A 46 0.65 -13.83 25.31
N LEU A 47 -0.32 -13.60 24.43
CA LEU A 47 -0.74 -12.27 24.01
C LEU A 47 -1.45 -11.53 25.15
N LEU A 48 -2.34 -12.19 25.87
CA LEU A 48 -3.02 -11.60 27.03
C LEU A 48 -1.98 -11.12 28.07
N ARG A 49 -0.96 -11.94 28.30
CA ARG A 49 0.15 -11.58 29.20
C ARG A 49 0.98 -10.42 28.67
N LEU A 50 1.35 -10.45 27.39
CA LEU A 50 2.08 -9.36 26.74
C LEU A 50 1.34 -8.02 26.92
N LEU A 51 0.03 -7.98 26.64
CA LEU A 51 -0.80 -6.77 26.73
C LEU A 51 -0.97 -6.30 28.19
N ALA A 52 -1.02 -7.20 29.16
CA ALA A 52 -1.06 -6.85 30.58
C ALA A 52 0.23 -6.14 31.04
N ASP A 53 1.38 -6.64 30.58
CA ASP A 53 2.71 -6.23 31.07
C ASP A 53 3.36 -5.12 30.21
N THR A 54 2.88 -4.87 28.98
CA THR A 54 3.47 -3.88 28.08
C THR A 54 3.34 -2.45 28.60
N HIS A 55 4.45 -1.73 28.69
CA HIS A 55 4.56 -0.31 29.10
C HIS A 55 3.74 0.01 30.37
N PRO A 56 4.07 -0.56 31.52
CA PRO A 56 3.27 -0.42 32.76
C PRO A 56 3.12 1.03 33.22
N ASP A 57 4.08 1.90 32.87
CA ASP A 57 4.08 3.32 33.23
C ASP A 57 3.09 4.17 32.40
N VAL A 58 2.51 3.61 31.33
CA VAL A 58 1.49 4.29 30.53
C VAL A 58 0.12 4.02 31.14
N PRO A 59 -0.64 5.04 31.57
CA PRO A 59 -2.00 4.86 32.10
C PRO A 59 -2.95 4.44 30.97
N TRP A 60 -3.23 3.15 30.88
CA TRP A 60 -4.08 2.56 29.86
C TRP A 60 -5.33 1.92 30.49
N ALA A 61 -6.49 2.45 30.13
CA ALA A 61 -7.78 2.10 30.75
C ALA A 61 -8.17 0.62 30.58
N TYR A 62 -7.70 -0.03 29.52
CA TYR A 62 -8.03 -1.44 29.23
C TYR A 62 -7.07 -2.43 29.87
N ARG A 63 -5.96 -2.00 30.45
CA ARG A 63 -4.96 -2.87 31.10
C ARG A 63 -5.57 -3.80 32.17
N PRO A 64 -6.49 -3.35 33.05
CA PRO A 64 -7.07 -4.24 34.06
C PRO A 64 -7.77 -5.47 33.51
N ILE A 65 -8.36 -5.36 32.29
CA ILE A 65 -9.02 -6.48 31.61
C ILE A 65 -7.99 -7.55 31.24
N PHE A 66 -6.90 -7.13 30.59
CA PHE A 66 -5.82 -8.06 30.21
C PHE A 66 -5.11 -8.65 31.43
N THR A 67 -4.90 -7.85 32.47
CA THR A 67 -4.33 -8.33 33.76
C THR A 67 -5.22 -9.40 34.37
N TYR A 68 -6.54 -9.22 34.39
CA TYR A 68 -7.49 -10.19 34.88
C TYR A 68 -7.46 -11.49 34.07
N LEU A 69 -7.54 -11.39 32.76
CA LEU A 69 -7.53 -12.56 31.86
C LEU A 69 -6.19 -13.31 31.93
N ALA A 70 -5.07 -12.62 32.04
CA ALA A 70 -3.74 -13.21 32.12
C ALA A 70 -3.46 -13.98 33.44
N GLN A 71 -4.27 -13.80 34.50
CA GLN A 71 -4.08 -14.50 35.77
C GLN A 71 -4.20 -16.02 35.66
N ALA A 72 -5.01 -16.51 34.72
CA ALA A 72 -5.17 -17.94 34.47
C ALA A 72 -3.98 -18.57 33.71
N HIS A 73 -3.09 -17.77 33.13
CA HIS A 73 -2.06 -18.18 32.16
C HIS A 73 -0.65 -17.82 32.63
N VAL A 74 -0.28 -18.21 33.82
CA VAL A 74 1.03 -17.92 34.45
C VAL A 74 2.14 -18.64 33.65
N GLY A 75 3.14 -17.87 33.19
CA GLY A 75 4.30 -18.41 32.47
C GLY A 75 4.13 -18.55 30.95
N ALA A 76 2.98 -18.19 30.39
CA ALA A 76 2.81 -18.16 28.94
C ALA A 76 3.72 -17.09 28.30
N SER A 77 4.52 -17.48 27.29
CA SER A 77 5.30 -16.58 26.46
C SER A 77 4.57 -16.29 25.16
N PHE A 78 4.81 -15.13 24.57
CA PHE A 78 4.23 -14.73 23.29
C PHE A 78 5.30 -14.58 22.22
N SER A 79 5.09 -15.23 21.09
CA SER A 79 5.88 -15.08 19.89
C SER A 79 4.96 -14.75 18.71
N LEU A 80 5.04 -13.50 18.21
CA LEU A 80 4.25 -13.09 17.05
C LEU A 80 4.58 -13.93 15.81
N ALA A 81 5.83 -14.38 15.69
CA ALA A 81 6.26 -15.23 14.59
C ALA A 81 5.57 -16.61 14.62
N GLU A 82 5.51 -17.26 15.80
CA GLU A 82 4.83 -18.56 15.96
C GLU A 82 3.33 -18.45 15.75
N GLU A 83 2.72 -17.38 16.26
CA GLU A 83 1.29 -17.13 16.02
C GLU A 83 0.98 -16.91 14.53
N ARG A 84 1.86 -16.23 13.82
CA ARG A 84 1.72 -16.08 12.36
C ARG A 84 1.83 -17.43 11.64
N ASP A 85 2.77 -18.29 12.04
CA ASP A 85 2.87 -19.63 11.47
C ASP A 85 1.59 -20.45 11.72
N ARG A 86 1.03 -20.35 12.95
CA ARG A 86 -0.22 -21.03 13.29
C ARG A 86 -1.41 -20.54 12.44
N VAL A 87 -1.53 -19.23 12.23
CA VAL A 87 -2.63 -18.63 11.43
C VAL A 87 -2.51 -18.97 9.95
N LEU A 88 -1.28 -19.03 9.44
CA LEU A 88 -1.04 -19.33 8.02
C LEU A 88 -1.22 -20.83 7.71
N GLY A 89 -1.02 -21.71 8.71
CA GLY A 89 -1.08 -23.16 8.51
C GLY A 89 -0.04 -23.67 7.50
N ASP A 90 -0.21 -24.91 7.09
CA ASP A 90 0.59 -25.50 6.02
C ASP A 90 0.12 -24.93 4.67
N VAL A 91 0.94 -24.09 4.08
CA VAL A 91 0.71 -23.56 2.72
C VAL A 91 1.08 -24.66 1.74
N HIS A 92 0.08 -25.32 1.16
CA HIS A 92 0.29 -26.19 -0.01
C HIS A 92 0.69 -25.30 -1.18
N GLU A 93 1.89 -25.49 -1.69
CA GLU A 93 2.37 -24.80 -2.89
C GLU A 93 1.82 -25.54 -4.11
N ASP A 94 0.65 -25.10 -4.60
CA ASP A 94 0.17 -25.50 -5.92
C ASP A 94 0.99 -24.77 -6.98
N GLU A 95 1.75 -25.53 -7.74
CA GLU A 95 2.57 -25.00 -8.83
C GLU A 95 1.64 -24.44 -9.94
N ARG A 96 1.67 -23.13 -10.13
CA ARG A 96 0.95 -22.46 -11.23
C ARG A 96 1.78 -22.48 -12.50
N VAL A 97 1.10 -22.63 -13.62
CA VAL A 97 1.73 -22.57 -14.93
C VAL A 97 1.87 -21.10 -15.32
N ASP A 98 3.02 -20.73 -15.86
CA ASP A 98 3.18 -19.42 -16.48
C ASP A 98 2.30 -19.36 -17.75
N ALA A 99 1.42 -18.37 -17.82
CA ALA A 99 0.51 -18.22 -18.94
C ALA A 99 1.25 -17.97 -20.27
N ASP A 100 2.48 -17.44 -20.22
CA ASP A 100 3.33 -17.23 -21.39
C ASP A 100 3.90 -18.54 -21.97
N GLU A 101 3.92 -19.62 -21.18
CA GLU A 101 4.33 -20.95 -21.65
C GLU A 101 3.20 -21.70 -22.37
N LEU A 102 1.96 -21.20 -22.31
CA LEU A 102 0.81 -21.86 -22.92
C LEU A 102 0.62 -21.39 -24.37
N LEU A 103 0.59 -22.34 -25.30
CA LEU A 103 0.30 -22.07 -26.72
C LEU A 103 -1.17 -21.65 -26.95
N SER A 104 -2.10 -22.17 -26.12
CA SER A 104 -3.52 -21.81 -26.16
C SER A 104 -4.18 -22.15 -24.82
N LEU A 105 -5.23 -21.39 -24.48
CA LEU A 105 -6.03 -21.65 -23.29
C LEU A 105 -7.10 -22.73 -23.55
N ARG A 106 -7.31 -23.59 -22.56
CA ARG A 106 -8.52 -24.41 -22.48
C ARG A 106 -9.63 -23.55 -21.91
N LEU A 107 -10.64 -23.30 -22.72
CA LEU A 107 -11.77 -22.46 -22.37
C LEU A 107 -13.08 -23.25 -22.50
N PRO A 108 -14.12 -22.90 -21.74
CA PRO A 108 -15.45 -23.41 -21.99
C PRO A 108 -15.96 -23.00 -23.38
N THR A 109 -16.83 -23.79 -23.97
CA THR A 109 -17.52 -23.41 -25.20
C THR A 109 -18.50 -22.27 -24.93
N GLU A 110 -18.98 -21.61 -25.99
CA GLU A 110 -20.00 -20.56 -25.85
C GLU A 110 -21.28 -21.11 -25.20
N GLU A 111 -21.70 -22.32 -25.57
CA GLU A 111 -22.88 -22.99 -25.02
C GLU A 111 -22.71 -23.28 -23.52
N GLU A 112 -21.52 -23.68 -23.07
CA GLU A 112 -21.20 -23.86 -21.64
C GLU A 112 -21.24 -22.53 -20.89
N ILE A 113 -20.74 -21.44 -21.46
CA ILE A 113 -20.87 -20.10 -20.87
C ILE A 113 -22.33 -19.70 -20.76
N VAL A 114 -23.11 -19.82 -21.83
CA VAL A 114 -24.56 -19.52 -21.83
C VAL A 114 -25.28 -20.32 -20.75
N SER A 115 -24.96 -21.60 -20.61
CA SER A 115 -25.56 -22.45 -19.59
C SER A 115 -25.29 -22.01 -18.16
N CYS A 116 -24.11 -21.39 -17.89
CA CYS A 116 -23.78 -20.83 -16.57
C CYS A 116 -24.74 -19.71 -16.14
N PHE A 117 -25.32 -18.99 -17.08
CA PHE A 117 -26.25 -17.88 -16.85
C PHE A 117 -27.74 -18.28 -17.03
N GLY A 118 -28.01 -19.54 -17.33
CA GLY A 118 -29.37 -20.07 -17.45
C GLY A 118 -29.98 -20.40 -16.08
N GLU A 119 -31.26 -20.83 -16.14
CA GLU A 119 -31.96 -21.32 -14.95
C GLU A 119 -31.27 -22.60 -14.43
N GLY A 120 -30.98 -22.66 -13.12
CA GLY A 120 -30.19 -23.73 -12.51
C GLY A 120 -28.68 -23.68 -12.81
N GLY A 121 -28.21 -22.73 -13.59
CA GLY A 121 -26.80 -22.52 -13.93
C GLY A 121 -25.96 -22.00 -12.75
N LEU A 122 -24.68 -21.79 -13.00
CA LEU A 122 -23.72 -21.34 -11.98
C LEU A 122 -24.17 -20.04 -11.30
N VAL A 123 -24.55 -19.03 -12.07
CA VAL A 123 -24.91 -17.69 -11.56
C VAL A 123 -26.22 -17.74 -10.76
N SER A 124 -27.18 -18.59 -11.14
CA SER A 124 -28.41 -18.78 -10.34
C SER A 124 -28.13 -19.43 -8.97
N ARG A 125 -27.05 -20.23 -8.84
CA ARG A 125 -26.59 -20.75 -7.55
C ARG A 125 -25.91 -19.69 -6.69
N MET A 126 -25.31 -18.67 -7.32
CA MET A 126 -24.70 -17.54 -6.59
C MET A 126 -25.74 -16.58 -6.01
N TYR A 127 -26.88 -16.42 -6.69
CA TYR A 127 -27.92 -15.44 -6.34
C TYR A 127 -29.31 -16.08 -6.39
N PRO A 128 -29.98 -16.26 -5.24
CA PRO A 128 -31.31 -16.92 -5.18
C PRO A 128 -32.40 -16.24 -6.02
N GLU A 129 -32.32 -14.92 -6.18
CA GLU A 129 -33.28 -14.13 -6.96
C GLU A 129 -32.75 -13.73 -8.34
N TYR A 130 -31.88 -14.58 -8.91
CA TYR A 130 -31.26 -14.33 -10.20
C TYR A 130 -32.26 -14.46 -11.35
N GLU A 131 -32.31 -13.46 -12.19
CA GLU A 131 -33.01 -13.48 -13.47
C GLU A 131 -31.99 -13.41 -14.61
N PRO A 132 -32.02 -14.34 -15.59
CA PRO A 132 -31.14 -14.31 -16.74
C PRO A 132 -31.32 -13.01 -17.55
N ARG A 133 -30.22 -12.37 -17.91
CA ARG A 133 -30.19 -11.14 -18.73
C ARG A 133 -29.35 -11.39 -19.96
N ARG A 134 -29.93 -11.08 -21.12
CA ARG A 134 -29.26 -11.30 -22.40
C ARG A 134 -27.93 -10.56 -22.49
N GLU A 135 -27.91 -9.30 -22.06
CA GLU A 135 -26.71 -8.45 -22.11
C GLU A 135 -25.58 -8.99 -21.24
N GLN A 136 -25.92 -9.63 -20.12
CA GLN A 136 -24.94 -10.27 -19.24
C GLN A 136 -24.30 -11.49 -19.90
N VAL A 137 -25.10 -12.30 -20.58
CA VAL A 137 -24.64 -13.47 -21.33
C VAL A 137 -23.76 -13.05 -22.51
N GLU A 138 -24.21 -12.06 -23.29
CA GLU A 138 -23.45 -11.51 -24.42
C GLU A 138 -22.08 -11.00 -23.94
N MET A 139 -22.04 -10.25 -22.84
CA MET A 139 -20.78 -9.79 -22.24
C MET A 139 -19.87 -10.96 -21.83
N ALA A 140 -20.43 -12.02 -21.23
CA ALA A 140 -19.62 -13.17 -20.81
C ALA A 140 -19.02 -13.93 -21.99
N CYS A 141 -19.77 -14.05 -23.10
CA CYS A 141 -19.28 -14.64 -24.34
C CYS A 141 -18.18 -13.77 -24.97
N GLU A 142 -18.34 -12.45 -25.01
CA GLU A 142 -17.30 -11.52 -25.48
C GLU A 142 -16.01 -11.61 -24.66
N VAL A 143 -16.10 -11.72 -23.35
CA VAL A 143 -14.94 -11.92 -22.46
C VAL A 143 -14.26 -13.27 -22.74
N ARG A 144 -15.02 -14.33 -22.91
CA ARG A 144 -14.50 -15.67 -23.31
C ARG A 144 -13.78 -15.60 -24.65
N ASP A 145 -14.35 -14.91 -25.63
CA ASP A 145 -13.77 -14.79 -26.99
C ASP A 145 -12.52 -13.92 -26.99
N ALA A 146 -12.45 -12.90 -26.15
CA ALA A 146 -11.23 -12.12 -25.93
C ALA A 146 -10.08 -13.02 -25.40
N LEU A 147 -10.37 -13.87 -24.42
CA LEU A 147 -9.42 -14.88 -23.93
C LEU A 147 -9.01 -15.88 -25.01
N ALA A 148 -9.97 -16.37 -25.80
CA ALA A 148 -9.71 -17.35 -26.86
C ALA A 148 -8.83 -16.81 -27.99
N SER A 149 -9.02 -15.54 -28.34
CA SER A 149 -8.27 -14.88 -29.41
C SER A 149 -7.02 -14.14 -28.93
N SER A 150 -6.78 -14.09 -27.61
CA SER A 150 -5.73 -13.28 -26.98
C SER A 150 -5.74 -11.82 -27.48
N THR A 151 -6.94 -11.22 -27.51
CA THR A 151 -7.13 -9.84 -27.99
C THR A 151 -7.63 -8.92 -26.89
N HIS A 152 -7.21 -7.66 -26.93
CA HIS A 152 -7.76 -6.63 -26.05
C HIS A 152 -9.16 -6.23 -26.54
N ARG A 153 -10.11 -6.14 -25.62
CA ARG A 153 -11.48 -5.69 -25.89
C ARG A 153 -11.94 -4.68 -24.86
N ALA A 154 -12.54 -3.59 -25.33
CA ALA A 154 -13.30 -2.68 -24.50
C ALA A 154 -14.79 -3.02 -24.62
N ILE A 155 -15.42 -3.34 -23.49
CA ILE A 155 -16.82 -3.77 -23.43
C ILE A 155 -17.58 -2.77 -22.58
N GLU A 156 -18.56 -2.08 -23.19
CA GLU A 156 -19.45 -1.17 -22.48
C GLU A 156 -20.74 -1.90 -22.08
N ALA A 157 -21.06 -1.90 -20.80
CA ALA A 157 -22.29 -2.46 -20.28
C ALA A 157 -22.93 -1.53 -19.24
N GLY A 158 -24.25 -1.39 -19.30
CA GLY A 158 -25.03 -0.53 -18.42
C GLY A 158 -24.90 -0.91 -16.93
N THR A 159 -25.34 -0.01 -16.04
CA THR A 159 -25.44 -0.29 -14.62
C THR A 159 -26.51 -1.36 -14.37
N GLY A 160 -26.24 -2.30 -13.44
CA GLY A 160 -27.22 -3.34 -13.07
C GLY A 160 -27.28 -4.56 -14.00
N VAL A 161 -26.53 -4.59 -15.09
CA VAL A 161 -26.45 -5.78 -15.99
C VAL A 161 -25.84 -7.00 -15.29
N GLY A 162 -25.05 -6.81 -14.24
CA GLY A 162 -24.33 -7.89 -13.57
C GLY A 162 -22.93 -8.13 -14.16
N LYS A 163 -22.22 -7.05 -14.49
CA LYS A 163 -20.87 -7.06 -15.09
C LYS A 163 -19.90 -8.00 -14.38
N SER A 164 -19.90 -7.96 -13.04
CA SER A 164 -18.94 -8.75 -12.24
C SER A 164 -19.05 -10.24 -12.54
N SER A 165 -20.25 -10.82 -12.52
CA SER A 165 -20.44 -12.24 -12.85
C SER A 165 -20.11 -12.53 -14.31
N ALA A 166 -20.39 -11.58 -15.24
CA ALA A 166 -20.14 -11.76 -16.65
C ALA A 166 -18.64 -11.93 -16.99
N TYR A 167 -17.75 -11.23 -16.29
CA TYR A 167 -16.31 -11.43 -16.48
C TYR A 167 -15.72 -12.49 -15.53
N LEU A 168 -16.24 -12.63 -14.30
CA LEU A 168 -15.72 -13.60 -13.34
C LEU A 168 -15.87 -15.05 -13.81
N VAL A 169 -17.02 -15.39 -14.40
CA VAL A 169 -17.30 -16.78 -14.83
C VAL A 169 -16.28 -17.29 -15.85
N PRO A 170 -16.06 -16.63 -17.01
CA PRO A 170 -15.08 -17.10 -17.99
C PRO A 170 -13.64 -17.01 -17.47
N PHE A 171 -13.29 -15.99 -16.67
CA PHE A 171 -11.94 -15.86 -16.07
C PHE A 171 -11.65 -16.96 -15.06
N ALA A 172 -12.58 -17.28 -14.16
CA ALA A 172 -12.42 -18.37 -13.20
C ALA A 172 -12.32 -19.73 -13.91
N ALA A 173 -13.11 -19.95 -14.97
CA ALA A 173 -13.03 -21.16 -15.77
C ALA A 173 -11.66 -21.29 -16.47
N ALA A 174 -11.15 -20.21 -17.08
CA ALA A 174 -9.83 -20.17 -17.69
C ALA A 174 -8.71 -20.44 -16.67
N ALA A 175 -8.74 -19.78 -15.52
CA ALA A 175 -7.73 -19.93 -14.47
C ALA A 175 -7.62 -21.39 -14.00
N ARG A 176 -8.75 -22.01 -13.68
CA ARG A 176 -8.80 -23.39 -13.19
C ARG A 176 -8.41 -24.42 -14.24
N ALA A 177 -8.96 -24.30 -15.48
CA ALA A 177 -8.71 -25.26 -16.54
C ALA A 177 -7.24 -25.29 -16.98
N ASN A 178 -6.53 -24.18 -16.84
CA ASN A 178 -5.14 -24.03 -17.28
C ASN A 178 -4.14 -23.92 -16.12
N ARG A 179 -4.61 -23.92 -14.87
CA ARG A 179 -3.77 -23.71 -13.67
C ARG A 179 -2.96 -22.42 -13.73
N ILE A 180 -3.51 -21.37 -14.30
CA ILE A 180 -2.90 -20.04 -14.38
C ILE A 180 -3.52 -19.09 -13.36
N THR A 181 -2.83 -18.00 -13.08
CA THR A 181 -3.38 -16.88 -12.32
C THR A 181 -3.94 -15.83 -13.27
N VAL A 182 -5.17 -15.37 -13.00
CA VAL A 182 -5.79 -14.26 -13.74
C VAL A 182 -5.96 -13.05 -12.81
N GLY A 183 -5.95 -11.85 -13.39
CA GLY A 183 -6.01 -10.59 -12.65
C GLY A 183 -7.31 -9.82 -12.87
N ILE A 184 -7.78 -9.16 -11.82
CA ILE A 184 -8.86 -8.18 -11.89
C ILE A 184 -8.38 -6.91 -11.22
N ALA A 185 -8.34 -5.83 -11.99
CA ALA A 185 -7.99 -4.50 -11.47
C ALA A 185 -9.23 -3.61 -11.46
N THR A 186 -9.53 -3.04 -10.30
CA THR A 186 -10.67 -2.15 -10.10
C THR A 186 -10.21 -0.72 -9.88
N LYS A 187 -11.11 0.24 -10.07
CA LYS A 187 -10.83 1.66 -9.85
C LYS A 187 -10.45 2.00 -8.41
N SER A 188 -10.99 1.28 -7.43
CA SER A 188 -10.83 1.59 -6.01
C SER A 188 -10.77 0.34 -5.15
N ASN A 189 -10.18 0.45 -3.96
CA ASN A 189 -10.18 -0.65 -2.97
C ASN A 189 -11.59 -1.07 -2.55
N ASN A 190 -12.56 -0.14 -2.48
CA ASN A 190 -13.95 -0.49 -2.14
C ASN A 190 -14.57 -1.46 -3.16
N LEU A 191 -14.30 -1.26 -4.45
CA LEU A 191 -14.77 -2.19 -5.49
C LEU A 191 -14.01 -3.52 -5.41
N ALA A 192 -12.71 -3.49 -5.13
CA ALA A 192 -11.93 -4.70 -4.88
C ALA A 192 -12.48 -5.47 -3.68
N ASP A 193 -12.81 -4.80 -2.59
CA ASP A 193 -13.41 -5.39 -1.39
C ASP A 193 -14.81 -5.97 -1.66
N GLN A 194 -15.61 -5.33 -2.51
CA GLN A 194 -16.89 -5.89 -2.97
C GLN A 194 -16.68 -7.24 -3.70
N LEU A 195 -15.70 -7.32 -4.59
CA LEU A 195 -15.37 -8.59 -5.27
C LEU A 195 -14.90 -9.64 -4.25
N MET A 196 -13.99 -9.26 -3.36
CA MET A 196 -13.36 -10.17 -2.39
C MET A 196 -14.33 -10.72 -1.35
N TYR A 197 -15.25 -9.90 -0.84
CA TYR A 197 -16.10 -10.28 0.29
C TYR A 197 -17.54 -10.65 -0.11
N HIS A 198 -17.95 -10.34 -1.36
CA HIS A 198 -19.32 -10.63 -1.79
C HIS A 198 -19.39 -11.51 -3.05
N GLU A 199 -18.63 -11.19 -4.11
CA GLU A 199 -18.78 -11.87 -5.39
C GLU A 199 -17.97 -13.18 -5.46
N LEU A 200 -16.68 -13.13 -5.17
CA LEU A 200 -15.78 -14.29 -5.22
C LEU A 200 -16.15 -15.41 -4.24
N PRO A 201 -16.56 -15.12 -2.98
CA PRO A 201 -17.03 -16.16 -2.07
C PRO A 201 -18.25 -16.92 -2.60
N LYS A 202 -19.21 -16.22 -3.23
CA LYS A 202 -20.39 -16.84 -3.83
C LYS A 202 -20.01 -17.71 -5.03
N LEU A 203 -19.11 -17.20 -5.88
CA LEU A 203 -18.61 -17.95 -7.02
C LEU A 203 -17.84 -19.20 -6.57
N ALA A 204 -16.96 -19.08 -5.58
CA ALA A 204 -16.21 -20.19 -5.03
C ALA A 204 -17.11 -21.27 -4.42
N ALA A 205 -18.18 -20.87 -3.71
CA ALA A 205 -19.16 -21.79 -3.15
C ALA A 205 -20.02 -22.48 -4.21
N ALA A 206 -20.28 -21.81 -5.34
CA ALA A 206 -21.08 -22.34 -6.44
C ALA A 206 -20.28 -23.22 -7.41
N LEU A 207 -18.94 -23.13 -7.40
CA LEU A 207 -18.05 -23.92 -8.26
C LEU A 207 -17.68 -25.25 -7.60
N ASP A 208 -17.85 -26.35 -8.31
CA ASP A 208 -17.38 -27.65 -7.88
C ASP A 208 -15.85 -27.65 -7.76
N GLY A 209 -15.33 -28.00 -6.56
CA GLY A 209 -13.90 -27.93 -6.25
C GLY A 209 -13.39 -26.54 -5.87
N GLY A 210 -14.28 -25.55 -5.72
CA GLY A 210 -13.97 -24.22 -5.22
C GLY A 210 -13.18 -23.33 -6.18
N LEU A 211 -12.74 -22.19 -5.67
CA LEU A 211 -11.92 -21.20 -6.37
C LEU A 211 -10.97 -20.55 -5.35
N THR A 212 -9.69 -20.45 -5.65
CA THR A 212 -8.73 -19.74 -4.81
C THR A 212 -8.59 -18.30 -5.30
N TYR A 213 -8.64 -17.34 -4.38
CA TYR A 213 -8.55 -15.94 -4.73
C TYR A 213 -7.84 -15.13 -3.64
N CYS A 214 -7.18 -14.05 -4.03
CA CYS A 214 -6.41 -13.20 -3.12
C CYS A 214 -6.50 -11.74 -3.56
N ALA A 215 -6.63 -10.83 -2.57
CA ALA A 215 -6.45 -9.41 -2.83
C ALA A 215 -5.00 -8.99 -2.62
N LEU A 216 -4.50 -8.10 -3.48
CA LEU A 216 -3.25 -7.41 -3.28
C LEU A 216 -3.50 -5.90 -3.21
N LYS A 217 -3.03 -5.30 -2.13
CA LYS A 217 -3.07 -3.86 -1.86
C LYS A 217 -1.66 -3.30 -1.62
N GLY A 218 -1.53 -2.00 -1.54
CA GLY A 218 -0.26 -1.33 -1.20
C GLY A 218 0.24 -1.65 0.20
N PHE A 219 1.49 -1.36 0.48
CA PHE A 219 2.13 -1.59 1.77
C PHE A 219 1.41 -0.93 2.96
N ASP A 220 0.79 0.22 2.72
CA ASP A 220 0.06 1.02 3.70
C ASP A 220 -1.29 0.40 4.12
N HIS A 221 -1.70 -0.68 3.46
CA HIS A 221 -2.90 -1.45 3.82
C HIS A 221 -2.61 -2.63 4.78
N TYR A 222 -1.36 -2.86 5.14
CA TYR A 222 -0.97 -3.96 6.01
C TYR A 222 -0.16 -3.47 7.21
N PRO A 223 -0.43 -3.95 8.44
CA PRO A 223 0.40 -3.63 9.58
C PRO A 223 1.81 -4.22 9.41
N CYS A 224 2.81 -3.45 9.80
CA CYS A 224 4.19 -3.91 9.80
C CYS A 224 4.51 -4.61 11.13
N LEU A 225 4.61 -5.93 11.12
CA LEU A 225 4.86 -6.73 12.32
C LEU A 225 6.14 -6.31 13.04
N ARG A 226 7.18 -5.93 12.31
CA ARG A 226 8.43 -5.41 12.87
C ARG A 226 8.24 -4.07 13.61
N LYS A 227 7.44 -3.15 13.05
CA LYS A 227 7.09 -1.88 13.72
C LYS A 227 6.24 -2.15 14.97
N MET A 228 5.29 -3.06 14.90
CA MET A 228 4.47 -3.46 16.05
C MET A 228 5.33 -4.01 17.19
N GLU A 229 6.24 -4.97 16.93
CA GLU A 229 7.16 -5.49 17.95
C GLU A 229 8.07 -4.40 18.54
N ARG A 230 8.57 -3.51 17.68
CA ARG A 230 9.41 -2.41 18.14
C ARG A 230 8.66 -1.48 19.11
N LEU A 231 7.42 -1.10 18.78
CA LEU A 231 6.58 -0.27 19.65
C LEU A 231 6.25 -0.94 20.96
N VAL A 232 6.06 -2.26 20.99
CA VAL A 232 5.83 -3.02 22.23
C VAL A 232 7.08 -3.08 23.11
N ARG A 233 8.28 -3.15 22.50
CA ARG A 233 9.55 -3.28 23.24
C ARG A 233 10.17 -1.94 23.66
N SER A 234 9.88 -0.85 22.94
CA SER A 234 10.55 0.45 23.15
C SER A 234 9.68 1.44 23.92
N THR A 235 9.94 1.56 25.21
CA THR A 235 9.27 2.55 26.07
C THR A 235 9.53 3.99 25.58
N ALA A 236 10.73 4.29 25.10
CA ALA A 236 11.05 5.60 24.58
C ALA A 236 10.17 5.96 23.35
N GLU A 237 9.98 5.02 22.43
CA GLU A 237 9.13 5.25 21.24
C GLU A 237 7.66 5.45 21.60
N ILE A 238 7.13 4.70 22.57
CA ILE A 238 5.73 4.86 22.98
C ILE A 238 5.50 6.20 23.66
N GLN A 239 6.43 6.65 24.50
CA GLN A 239 6.33 7.92 25.23
C GLN A 239 6.44 9.16 24.33
N THR A 240 7.06 9.04 23.16
CA THR A 240 7.14 10.13 22.18
C THR A 240 5.85 10.28 21.34
N ARG A 241 4.90 9.35 21.47
CA ARG A 241 3.64 9.40 20.73
C ARG A 241 2.72 10.48 21.29
N LYS A 242 1.89 11.04 20.42
CA LYS A 242 0.90 12.07 20.79
C LYS A 242 -0.06 11.58 21.88
N ASP A 243 -0.45 10.33 21.81
CA ASP A 243 -1.29 9.64 22.79
C ASP A 243 -0.80 8.20 22.97
N PRO A 244 0.03 7.94 23.98
CA PRO A 244 0.54 6.61 24.26
C PRO A 244 -0.55 5.58 24.58
N ALA A 245 -1.64 5.96 25.27
CA ALA A 245 -2.73 5.05 25.62
C ALA A 245 -3.55 4.63 24.41
N ASP A 246 -3.84 5.55 23.48
CA ASP A 246 -4.51 5.24 22.20
C ASP A 246 -3.60 4.36 21.32
N THR A 247 -2.29 4.59 21.34
CA THR A 247 -1.31 3.73 20.65
C THR A 247 -1.31 2.31 21.21
N LEU A 248 -1.37 2.13 22.53
CA LEU A 248 -1.50 0.79 23.12
C LEU A 248 -2.82 0.11 22.75
N THR A 249 -3.91 0.86 22.69
CA THR A 249 -5.21 0.35 22.22
C THR A 249 -5.11 -0.13 20.75
N ALA A 250 -4.50 0.67 19.88
CA ALA A 250 -4.28 0.29 18.50
C ALA A 250 -3.40 -0.97 18.37
N LEU A 251 -2.32 -1.06 19.15
CA LEU A 251 -1.47 -2.25 19.19
C LEU A 251 -2.23 -3.48 19.65
N ALA A 252 -3.03 -3.39 20.72
CA ALA A 252 -3.83 -4.52 21.20
C ALA A 252 -4.79 -5.04 20.13
N VAL A 253 -5.49 -4.13 19.43
CA VAL A 253 -6.38 -4.49 18.32
C VAL A 253 -5.60 -5.14 17.19
N LEU A 254 -4.44 -4.58 16.80
CA LEU A 254 -3.64 -5.13 15.71
C LEU A 254 -3.04 -6.49 16.05
N TYR A 255 -2.56 -6.69 17.27
CA TYR A 255 -2.08 -8.01 17.70
C TYR A 255 -3.19 -9.06 17.67
N ALA A 256 -4.38 -8.73 18.21
CA ALA A 256 -5.53 -9.61 18.13
C ALA A 256 -5.90 -9.92 16.67
N PHE A 257 -5.90 -8.91 15.81
CA PHE A 257 -6.23 -9.04 14.40
C PHE A 257 -5.23 -9.92 13.64
N VAL A 258 -3.93 -9.69 13.76
CA VAL A 258 -2.91 -10.47 13.04
C VAL A 258 -2.77 -11.91 13.57
N CYS A 259 -3.21 -12.18 14.80
CA CYS A 259 -3.30 -13.54 15.35
C CYS A 259 -4.54 -14.32 14.88
N GLN A 260 -5.47 -13.67 14.17
CA GLN A 260 -6.71 -14.29 13.68
C GLN A 260 -6.87 -14.18 12.16
N SER A 261 -6.29 -13.16 11.54
CA SER A 261 -6.41 -12.90 10.10
C SER A 261 -5.19 -13.39 9.33
N PRO A 262 -5.34 -14.33 8.38
CA PRO A 262 -4.25 -14.73 7.50
C PRO A 262 -3.85 -13.58 6.56
N ASP A 263 -4.79 -12.75 6.11
CA ASP A 263 -4.56 -11.69 5.14
C ASP A 263 -4.01 -10.41 5.77
N GLY A 264 -4.52 -10.03 6.94
CA GLY A 264 -4.06 -8.87 7.69
C GLY A 264 -4.37 -7.54 7.02
N ASP A 265 -5.42 -7.46 6.19
CA ASP A 265 -5.87 -6.23 5.54
C ASP A 265 -6.50 -5.27 6.56
N LEU A 266 -5.86 -4.12 6.78
CA LEU A 266 -6.33 -3.09 7.71
C LEU A 266 -7.69 -2.50 7.34
N ASP A 267 -8.06 -2.50 6.07
CA ASP A 267 -9.35 -1.95 5.64
C ASP A 267 -10.51 -2.82 6.13
N ALA A 268 -10.27 -4.13 6.32
CA ALA A 268 -11.25 -5.05 6.89
C ALA A 268 -11.60 -4.75 8.36
N LEU A 269 -10.73 -4.06 9.10
CA LEU A 269 -11.01 -3.71 10.50
C LEU A 269 -12.10 -2.65 10.65
N GLY A 270 -12.27 -1.75 9.69
CA GLY A 270 -13.24 -0.64 9.77
C GLY A 270 -13.00 0.33 10.94
N ILE A 271 -11.82 0.31 11.58
CA ILE A 271 -11.49 1.10 12.76
C ILE A 271 -10.74 2.36 12.34
N ARG A 272 -11.13 3.49 12.95
CA ARG A 272 -10.42 4.77 12.82
C ARG A 272 -9.87 5.18 14.18
N TRP A 273 -8.54 5.19 14.29
CA TRP A 273 -7.88 5.72 15.49
C TRP A 273 -7.81 7.24 15.45
N LYS A 274 -8.00 7.90 16.59
CA LYS A 274 -8.01 9.37 16.68
C LYS A 274 -6.60 9.95 16.71
N SER A 275 -5.68 9.27 17.39
CA SER A 275 -4.35 9.78 17.71
C SER A 275 -3.22 8.99 17.07
N VAL A 276 -3.52 7.83 16.46
CA VAL A 276 -2.53 6.97 15.82
C VAL A 276 -2.59 7.18 14.31
N ASN A 277 -1.48 7.58 13.74
CA ASN A 277 -1.35 7.69 12.29
C ASN A 277 -1.10 6.29 11.69
N ARG A 278 -1.79 5.97 10.58
CA ARG A 278 -1.60 4.71 9.86
C ARG A 278 -0.12 4.45 9.48
N ALA A 279 0.60 5.49 9.11
CA ALA A 279 2.03 5.42 8.79
C ALA A 279 2.91 4.94 9.96
N ASP A 280 2.47 5.13 11.20
CA ASP A 280 3.19 4.64 12.38
C ASP A 280 3.13 3.12 12.52
N LEU A 281 2.08 2.50 11.99
CA LEU A 281 1.78 1.07 12.10
C LEU A 281 2.09 0.29 10.82
N THR A 282 2.18 0.97 9.69
CA THR A 282 2.48 0.39 8.37
C THR A 282 3.91 0.72 7.94
N THR A 283 4.32 0.25 6.78
CA THR A 283 5.62 0.58 6.21
C THR A 283 5.47 0.90 4.72
N GLY A 284 6.40 1.63 4.17
CA GLY A 284 6.53 1.81 2.73
C GLY A 284 7.44 0.76 2.09
N SER A 285 7.40 0.63 0.78
CA SER A 285 8.30 -0.26 0.04
C SER A 285 9.78 0.07 0.25
N ARG A 286 10.09 1.35 0.54
CA ARG A 286 11.43 1.89 0.78
C ARG A 286 11.93 1.63 2.20
N GLU A 287 11.03 1.64 3.21
CA GLU A 287 11.36 1.40 4.62
C GLU A 287 11.39 -0.09 4.99
N CYS A 288 10.92 -0.96 4.09
CA CYS A 288 10.81 -2.38 4.35
C CYS A 288 12.20 -3.04 4.37
N ALA A 289 12.56 -3.64 5.51
CA ALA A 289 13.85 -4.33 5.68
C ALA A 289 13.98 -5.63 4.85
N ARG A 290 12.92 -6.07 4.19
CA ARG A 290 12.92 -7.27 3.32
C ARG A 290 13.64 -8.47 3.97
N ARG A 291 14.70 -8.99 3.36
CA ARG A 291 15.44 -10.18 3.82
C ARG A 291 16.05 -10.05 5.23
N LEU A 292 16.24 -8.81 5.73
CA LEU A 292 16.71 -8.55 7.08
C LEU A 292 15.57 -8.55 8.13
N CYS A 293 14.31 -8.71 7.70
CA CYS A 293 13.16 -8.75 8.58
C CYS A 293 12.88 -10.19 9.05
N PRO A 294 12.70 -10.46 10.36
CA PRO A 294 12.44 -11.81 10.87
C PRO A 294 11.10 -12.40 10.42
N PHE A 295 10.21 -11.57 9.90
CA PHE A 295 8.92 -12.00 9.35
C PHE A 295 8.94 -12.27 7.84
N PHE A 296 10.02 -11.92 7.15
CA PHE A 296 10.14 -12.11 5.71
C PHE A 296 10.47 -13.57 5.36
N PRO A 297 9.93 -14.11 4.26
CA PRO A 297 8.84 -13.56 3.45
C PRO A 297 7.46 -14.01 3.93
N ASN A 298 7.33 -15.16 4.58
CA ASN A 298 6.09 -15.92 4.73
C ASN A 298 5.15 -15.32 5.78
N ARG A 299 5.71 -14.95 6.94
CA ARG A 299 4.97 -14.38 8.08
C ARG A 299 4.56 -12.94 7.83
N CYS A 300 5.28 -12.23 6.94
CA CYS A 300 5.00 -10.84 6.59
C CYS A 300 3.67 -10.74 5.85
N LEU A 301 2.80 -9.83 6.28
CA LEU A 301 1.48 -9.67 5.69
C LEU A 301 1.55 -9.25 4.21
N VAL A 302 2.40 -8.29 3.86
CA VAL A 302 2.59 -7.84 2.46
C VAL A 302 3.22 -8.92 1.60
N HIS A 303 4.37 -9.46 2.02
CA HIS A 303 5.09 -10.46 1.21
C HIS A 303 4.38 -11.81 1.21
N GLY A 304 3.72 -12.17 2.30
CA GLY A 304 2.84 -13.35 2.36
C GLY A 304 1.64 -13.22 1.42
N ALA A 305 1.00 -12.04 1.36
CA ALA A 305 -0.08 -11.79 0.40
C ALA A 305 0.39 -11.95 -1.05
N ARG A 306 1.60 -11.46 -1.39
CA ARG A 306 2.19 -11.65 -2.72
C ARG A 306 2.43 -13.13 -3.07
N ARG A 307 2.87 -13.93 -2.09
CA ARG A 307 3.04 -15.38 -2.29
C ARG A 307 1.70 -16.08 -2.50
N ARG A 308 0.70 -15.78 -1.67
CA ARG A 308 -0.64 -16.34 -1.85
C ARG A 308 -1.24 -15.94 -3.21
N ALA A 309 -1.03 -14.70 -3.64
CA ALA A 309 -1.48 -14.24 -4.95
C ALA A 309 -0.82 -15.01 -6.10
N ALA A 310 0.45 -15.38 -5.99
CA ALA A 310 1.12 -16.20 -7.00
C ALA A 310 0.58 -17.64 -7.10
N GLN A 311 -0.22 -18.08 -6.13
CA GLN A 311 -0.82 -19.42 -6.08
C GLN A 311 -2.35 -19.38 -6.26
N ALA A 312 -2.94 -18.20 -6.35
CA ALA A 312 -4.38 -18.03 -6.49
C ALA A 312 -4.84 -18.17 -7.94
N ASP A 313 -6.08 -18.66 -8.14
CA ASP A 313 -6.74 -18.63 -9.45
C ASP A 313 -7.02 -17.19 -9.88
N VAL A 314 -7.49 -16.35 -8.94
CA VAL A 314 -7.88 -14.96 -9.19
C VAL A 314 -7.17 -14.02 -8.22
N VAL A 315 -6.50 -13.02 -8.77
CA VAL A 315 -5.89 -11.91 -8.02
C VAL A 315 -6.68 -10.64 -8.26
N VAL A 316 -7.14 -10.02 -7.18
CA VAL A 316 -7.85 -8.74 -7.24
C VAL A 316 -6.93 -7.62 -6.74
N THR A 317 -6.88 -6.53 -7.47
CA THR A 317 -6.11 -5.34 -7.10
C THR A 317 -6.82 -4.05 -7.55
N ASN A 318 -6.20 -2.90 -7.35
CA ASN A 318 -6.68 -1.64 -7.91
C ASN A 318 -5.78 -1.14 -9.05
N HIS A 319 -6.29 -0.20 -9.85
CA HIS A 319 -5.53 0.39 -10.96
C HIS A 319 -4.20 1.01 -10.49
N SER A 320 -4.19 1.62 -9.30
CA SER A 320 -2.97 2.24 -8.74
C SER A 320 -1.85 1.22 -8.55
N LEU A 321 -2.14 0.04 -7.96
CA LEU A 321 -1.12 -0.98 -7.74
C LEU A 321 -0.73 -1.67 -9.06
N LEU A 322 -1.67 -1.84 -9.99
CA LEU A 322 -1.39 -2.35 -11.32
C LEU A 322 -0.36 -1.47 -12.05
N PHE A 323 -0.60 -0.14 -12.13
CA PHE A 323 0.34 0.76 -12.80
C PHE A 323 1.66 0.94 -12.06
N ARG A 324 1.67 0.84 -10.72
CA ARG A 324 2.93 0.74 -9.96
C ARG A 324 3.70 -0.52 -10.29
N ASN A 325 3.01 -1.62 -10.56
CA ASN A 325 3.66 -2.86 -11.00
C ASN A 325 4.29 -2.70 -12.37
N VAL A 326 3.60 -2.04 -13.32
CA VAL A 326 4.16 -1.70 -14.63
C VAL A 326 5.41 -0.84 -14.48
N ALA A 327 5.34 0.25 -13.72
CA ALA A 327 6.49 1.12 -13.43
C ALA A 327 7.65 0.40 -12.69
N ALA A 328 7.37 -0.69 -11.99
CA ALA A 328 8.35 -1.53 -11.31
C ALA A 328 8.79 -2.75 -12.14
N GLU A 329 8.54 -2.75 -13.45
CA GLU A 329 8.90 -3.84 -14.36
C GLU A 329 8.37 -5.21 -13.90
N GLY A 330 7.11 -5.27 -13.45
CA GLY A 330 6.47 -6.52 -13.02
C GLY A 330 6.90 -7.08 -11.65
N LYS A 331 7.67 -6.32 -10.83
CA LYS A 331 8.26 -6.84 -9.59
C LYS A 331 7.34 -6.82 -8.35
N ILE A 332 6.08 -6.35 -8.50
CA ILE A 332 5.14 -6.17 -7.39
C ILE A 332 4.07 -7.25 -7.37
N LEU A 333 3.40 -7.47 -8.50
CA LEU A 333 2.38 -8.49 -8.68
C LEU A 333 3.01 -9.81 -9.19
N PRO A 334 2.36 -10.96 -9.02
CA PRO A 334 2.79 -12.17 -9.72
C PRO A 334 2.68 -11.98 -11.24
N PRO A 335 3.36 -12.83 -12.04
CA PRO A 335 3.21 -12.80 -13.49
C PRO A 335 1.78 -13.18 -13.87
N ILE A 336 1.03 -12.20 -14.36
CA ILE A 336 -0.37 -12.34 -14.80
C ILE A 336 -0.48 -11.76 -16.20
N ARG A 337 -0.86 -12.60 -17.16
CA ARG A 337 -1.04 -12.20 -18.56
C ARG A 337 -2.45 -11.69 -18.85
N HIS A 338 -3.46 -12.30 -18.23
CA HIS A 338 -4.86 -12.02 -18.53
C HIS A 338 -5.48 -11.16 -17.44
N TRP A 339 -5.94 -9.96 -17.82
CA TRP A 339 -6.52 -8.98 -16.91
C TRP A 339 -7.93 -8.57 -17.31
N VAL A 340 -8.80 -8.45 -16.33
CA VAL A 340 -10.00 -7.62 -16.41
C VAL A 340 -9.70 -6.27 -15.77
N ILE A 341 -9.99 -5.21 -16.48
CA ILE A 341 -9.90 -3.84 -15.97
C ILE A 341 -11.32 -3.32 -15.81
N ASP A 342 -11.82 -3.37 -14.59
CA ASP A 342 -13.17 -2.87 -14.27
C ASP A 342 -13.13 -1.36 -14.07
N GLU A 343 -14.16 -0.64 -14.61
CA GLU A 343 -14.21 0.83 -14.62
C GLU A 343 -13.05 1.47 -15.42
N ASP A 344 -12.79 0.94 -16.62
CA ASP A 344 -11.67 1.29 -17.49
C ASP A 344 -11.59 2.79 -17.84
N HIS A 345 -12.71 3.52 -17.81
CA HIS A 345 -12.75 4.97 -17.99
C HIS A 345 -11.83 5.75 -17.01
N ALA A 346 -11.38 5.11 -15.93
CA ALA A 346 -10.46 5.70 -14.95
C ALA A 346 -8.99 5.43 -15.24
N ILE A 347 -8.67 4.51 -16.18
CA ILE A 347 -7.31 4.04 -16.45
C ILE A 347 -6.38 5.18 -16.81
N GLU A 348 -6.76 5.99 -17.78
CA GLU A 348 -5.93 7.08 -18.27
C GLU A 348 -5.52 8.03 -17.15
N ARG A 349 -6.47 8.43 -16.34
CA ARG A 349 -6.21 9.33 -15.21
C ARG A 349 -5.31 8.69 -14.15
N GLU A 350 -5.53 7.41 -13.84
CA GLU A 350 -4.74 6.73 -12.83
C GLU A 350 -3.32 6.43 -13.32
N ALA A 351 -3.15 5.98 -14.55
CA ALA A 351 -1.84 5.79 -15.17
C ALA A 351 -1.05 7.11 -15.22
N ARG A 352 -1.70 8.19 -15.69
CA ARG A 352 -1.10 9.54 -15.69
C ARG A 352 -0.61 9.95 -14.31
N ARG A 353 -1.41 9.71 -13.28
CA ARG A 353 -1.07 10.00 -11.89
C ARG A 353 0.09 9.15 -11.38
N GLN A 354 0.13 7.86 -11.69
CA GLN A 354 1.18 6.95 -11.23
C GLN A 354 2.53 7.20 -11.93
N TRP A 355 2.50 7.68 -13.16
CA TRP A 355 3.70 8.01 -13.94
C TRP A 355 4.05 9.50 -13.90
N ALA A 356 3.29 10.29 -13.15
CA ALA A 356 3.64 11.67 -12.89
C ALA A 356 4.94 11.75 -12.09
N ILE A 357 5.81 12.65 -12.49
CA ILE A 357 6.99 13.02 -11.72
C ILE A 357 6.55 14.08 -10.72
N GLY A 358 6.69 13.78 -9.44
CA GLY A 358 6.34 14.69 -8.35
C GLY A 358 7.52 14.88 -7.41
N ILE A 359 7.89 16.12 -7.14
CA ILE A 359 8.92 16.49 -6.18
C ILE A 359 8.25 17.34 -5.10
N THR A 360 8.05 16.75 -3.91
CA THR A 360 7.39 17.43 -2.79
C THR A 360 8.40 17.91 -1.76
N ALA A 361 8.06 18.97 -1.05
CA ALA A 361 8.86 19.47 0.06
C ALA A 361 9.00 18.41 1.17
N GLU A 362 7.96 17.64 1.44
CA GLU A 362 7.95 16.59 2.46
C GLU A 362 8.85 15.40 2.08
N ASP A 363 8.77 14.91 0.82
CA ASP A 363 9.65 13.82 0.36
C ASP A 363 11.12 14.25 0.36
N SER A 364 11.39 15.50 -0.04
CA SER A 364 12.73 16.07 -0.01
C SER A 364 13.27 16.16 1.41
N ARG A 365 12.47 16.68 2.35
CA ARG A 365 12.83 16.74 3.77
C ARG A 365 13.15 15.34 4.32
N THR A 366 12.28 14.36 4.06
CA THR A 366 12.46 12.97 4.50
C THR A 366 13.73 12.34 3.90
N LEU A 367 14.05 12.65 2.64
CA LEU A 367 15.25 12.17 1.98
C LEU A 367 16.51 12.72 2.66
N PHE A 368 16.55 14.03 2.94
CA PHE A 368 17.70 14.66 3.57
C PHE A 368 17.85 14.31 5.05
N GLU A 369 16.74 14.11 5.78
CA GLU A 369 16.77 13.57 7.15
C GLU A 369 17.33 12.12 7.18
N HIS A 370 17.01 11.31 6.17
CA HIS A 370 17.56 9.95 6.06
C HIS A 370 19.05 9.96 5.71
N LEU A 371 19.48 10.77 4.75
CA LEU A 371 20.90 10.97 4.44
C LEU A 371 21.64 11.51 5.67
N GLY A 372 21.06 12.48 6.34
CA GLY A 372 21.60 13.09 7.54
C GLY A 372 22.80 14.01 7.30
N ASP A 373 23.54 14.24 8.36
CA ASP A 373 24.76 15.07 8.41
C ASP A 373 25.94 14.28 9.01
N SER A 374 26.93 14.97 9.57
CA SER A 374 28.07 14.31 10.23
C SER A 374 27.71 13.57 11.52
N THR A 375 26.51 13.76 12.08
CA THR A 375 26.07 13.22 13.37
C THR A 375 24.81 12.39 13.28
N THR A 376 23.99 12.61 12.27
CA THR A 376 22.68 12.01 12.08
C THR A 376 22.56 11.26 10.75
N GLY A 377 21.58 10.38 10.64
CA GLY A 377 21.29 9.64 9.43
C GLY A 377 22.40 8.68 9.00
N VAL A 378 22.32 8.25 7.74
CA VAL A 378 23.27 7.28 7.17
C VAL A 378 24.69 7.86 7.12
N LEU A 379 24.84 9.14 6.75
CA LEU A 379 26.15 9.79 6.69
C LEU A 379 26.76 10.00 8.08
N GLY A 380 25.94 10.23 9.11
CA GLY A 380 26.39 10.28 10.50
C GLY A 380 26.91 8.91 10.96
N ALA A 381 26.21 7.83 10.64
CA ALA A 381 26.68 6.48 10.92
C ALA A 381 28.03 6.19 10.24
N LEU A 382 28.21 6.60 8.99
CA LEU A 382 29.48 6.46 8.27
C LEU A 382 30.61 7.33 8.86
N SER A 383 30.28 8.53 9.34
CA SER A 383 31.27 9.44 9.95
C SER A 383 31.87 8.83 11.23
N HIS A 384 31.12 7.96 11.92
CA HIS A 384 31.54 7.27 13.14
C HIS A 384 31.98 5.81 12.90
N ALA A 385 31.80 5.28 11.69
CA ALA A 385 32.22 3.92 11.36
C ALA A 385 33.76 3.83 11.29
N ALA A 386 34.27 2.62 11.60
CA ALA A 386 35.70 2.34 11.44
C ALA A 386 36.04 2.36 9.94
N ALA A 387 36.97 3.26 9.59
CA ALA A 387 37.47 3.34 8.22
C ALA A 387 38.33 2.13 7.85
N PRO A 388 38.36 1.69 6.58
CA PRO A 388 39.29 0.67 6.12
C PRO A 388 40.75 1.09 6.39
N ALA A 389 41.56 0.19 6.96
CA ALA A 389 42.89 0.52 7.47
C ALA A 389 43.83 1.13 6.40
N GLU A 390 43.74 0.63 5.17
CA GLU A 390 44.59 1.05 4.05
C GLU A 390 44.06 2.30 3.32
N ALA A 391 42.80 2.70 3.56
CA ALA A 391 42.14 3.80 2.84
C ALA A 391 41.52 4.88 3.75
N THR A 392 41.97 4.98 5.01
CA THR A 392 41.36 5.85 6.04
C THR A 392 41.19 7.29 5.59
N THR A 393 42.26 7.90 5.03
CA THR A 393 42.22 9.30 4.58
C THR A 393 41.26 9.53 3.41
N LEU A 394 41.23 8.58 2.46
CA LEU A 394 40.32 8.63 1.31
C LEU A 394 38.86 8.49 1.78
N TYR A 395 38.60 7.52 2.66
CA TYR A 395 37.26 7.29 3.23
C TYR A 395 36.73 8.55 3.94
N GLN A 396 37.52 9.10 4.87
CA GLN A 396 37.15 10.32 5.60
C GLN A 396 36.92 11.51 4.66
N GLY A 397 37.74 11.65 3.63
CA GLY A 397 37.60 12.69 2.62
C GLY A 397 36.31 12.55 1.80
N LEU A 398 35.96 11.35 1.36
CA LEU A 398 34.73 11.12 0.61
C LEU A 398 33.49 11.27 1.48
N VAL A 399 33.48 10.76 2.72
CA VAL A 399 32.37 10.98 3.67
C VAL A 399 32.17 12.46 3.97
N ALA A 400 33.22 13.20 4.28
CA ALA A 400 33.15 14.65 4.54
C ALA A 400 32.62 15.44 3.31
N ARG A 401 33.03 15.04 2.11
CA ARG A 401 32.53 15.61 0.86
C ARG A 401 31.03 15.30 0.66
N ALA A 402 30.60 14.05 0.89
CA ALA A 402 29.20 13.67 0.81
C ALA A 402 28.35 14.48 1.80
N VAL A 403 28.75 14.57 3.07
CA VAL A 403 28.10 15.40 4.09
C VAL A 403 27.96 16.86 3.65
N SER A 404 29.05 17.46 3.19
CA SER A 404 29.06 18.88 2.78
C SER A 404 28.14 19.15 1.59
N THR A 405 28.15 18.25 0.58
CA THR A 405 27.33 18.43 -0.63
C THR A 405 25.86 18.14 -0.36
N VAL A 406 25.53 17.14 0.45
CA VAL A 406 24.15 16.83 0.87
C VAL A 406 23.55 17.98 1.68
N ASN A 407 24.28 18.56 2.61
CA ASN A 407 23.79 19.71 3.38
C ASN A 407 23.52 20.93 2.47
N ARG A 408 24.36 21.18 1.47
CA ARG A 408 24.09 22.24 0.48
C ARG A 408 22.88 21.95 -0.37
N ALA A 409 22.70 20.70 -0.82
CA ALA A 409 21.54 20.29 -1.59
C ALA A 409 20.25 20.44 -0.76
N SER A 410 20.28 20.06 0.51
CA SER A 410 19.15 20.25 1.43
C SER A 410 18.75 21.72 1.56
N ALA A 411 19.72 22.60 1.76
CA ALA A 411 19.47 24.05 1.85
C ALA A 411 18.91 24.63 0.54
N ALA A 412 19.50 24.28 -0.59
CA ALA A 412 19.04 24.74 -1.91
C ALA A 412 17.61 24.24 -2.23
N MET A 413 17.27 23.01 -1.86
CA MET A 413 15.89 22.51 -2.01
C MET A 413 14.91 23.25 -1.11
N ALA A 414 15.29 23.61 0.10
CA ALA A 414 14.44 24.42 0.98
C ALA A 414 14.17 25.82 0.39
N GLU A 415 15.21 26.47 -0.19
CA GLU A 415 15.07 27.74 -0.90
C GLU A 415 14.17 27.62 -2.14
N LEU A 416 14.30 26.53 -2.91
CA LEU A 416 13.42 26.24 -4.04
C LEU A 416 11.95 26.16 -3.60
N PHE A 417 11.63 25.40 -2.55
CA PHE A 417 10.25 25.29 -2.08
C PHE A 417 9.71 26.60 -1.48
N ALA A 418 10.56 27.45 -0.91
CA ALA A 418 10.17 28.80 -0.56
C ALA A 418 9.80 29.62 -1.82
N ALA A 419 10.59 29.55 -2.88
CA ALA A 419 10.30 30.22 -4.16
C ALA A 419 9.02 29.66 -4.82
N VAL A 420 8.74 28.34 -4.72
CA VAL A 420 7.48 27.75 -5.18
C VAL A 420 6.28 28.37 -4.44
N ARG A 421 6.38 28.53 -3.14
CA ARG A 421 5.33 29.15 -2.31
C ARG A 421 5.09 30.60 -2.69
N ASP A 422 6.18 31.36 -2.85
CA ASP A 422 6.10 32.77 -3.22
C ASP A 422 5.52 32.96 -4.63
N ALA A 423 5.92 32.13 -5.59
CA ALA A 423 5.36 32.14 -6.94
C ALA A 423 3.86 31.84 -6.93
N ALA A 424 3.42 30.89 -6.11
CA ALA A 424 2.02 30.57 -5.96
C ALA A 424 1.20 31.68 -5.27
N ALA A 425 1.78 32.42 -4.34
CA ALA A 425 1.09 33.48 -3.60
C ALA A 425 0.63 34.63 -4.52
N HIS A 426 1.31 34.86 -5.62
CA HIS A 426 0.99 35.90 -6.60
C HIS A 426 -0.13 35.51 -7.58
N THR A 427 -0.60 34.24 -7.54
CA THR A 427 -1.63 33.76 -8.44
C THR A 427 -3.01 33.90 -7.79
N ARG A 428 -3.98 34.51 -8.51
CA ARG A 428 -5.37 34.60 -8.05
C ARG A 428 -6.00 33.20 -7.96
N SER A 429 -6.44 32.77 -6.79
CA SER A 429 -7.12 31.48 -6.59
C SER A 429 -8.51 31.66 -5.99
N GLY A 430 -9.44 30.82 -6.41
CA GLY A 430 -10.67 30.55 -5.67
C GLY A 430 -10.35 29.84 -4.35
N GLY A 431 -11.15 30.01 -3.29
CA GLY A 431 -10.93 29.64 -1.90
C GLY A 431 -10.68 28.16 -1.55
N TYR A 432 -9.97 27.40 -2.38
CA TYR A 432 -9.59 26.02 -2.14
C TYR A 432 -8.25 25.93 -1.38
N ASP A 433 -8.14 24.93 -0.52
CA ASP A 433 -6.94 24.68 0.30
C ASP A 433 -5.73 24.22 -0.52
N GLN A 434 -5.96 23.43 -1.57
CA GLN A 434 -4.94 23.06 -2.55
C GLN A 434 -5.02 23.96 -3.77
N MET A 435 -3.90 24.52 -4.18
CA MET A 435 -3.75 25.34 -5.36
C MET A 435 -2.77 24.70 -6.32
N THR A 436 -3.17 24.57 -7.59
CA THR A 436 -2.30 24.15 -8.69
C THR A 436 -2.14 25.33 -9.65
N VAL A 437 -0.89 25.65 -9.97
CA VAL A 437 -0.55 26.68 -10.94
C VAL A 437 0.22 26.05 -12.07
N TRP A 438 -0.29 26.14 -13.28
CA TRP A 438 0.33 25.59 -14.47
C TRP A 438 1.55 26.42 -14.89
N ILE A 439 2.66 25.73 -15.18
CA ILE A 439 3.89 26.34 -15.68
C ILE A 439 3.83 26.39 -17.21
N GLY A 440 2.95 27.25 -17.71
CA GLY A 440 2.81 27.50 -19.13
C GLY A 440 3.70 28.66 -19.63
N PRO A 441 3.59 29.03 -20.92
CA PRO A 441 4.40 30.11 -21.52
C PRO A 441 4.28 31.44 -20.79
N GLU A 442 3.09 31.81 -20.33
CA GLU A 442 2.84 33.05 -19.58
C GLU A 442 3.55 33.05 -18.23
N MET A 443 3.45 31.93 -17.49
CA MET A 443 4.15 31.78 -16.21
C MET A 443 5.67 31.86 -16.42
N ARG A 444 6.22 31.21 -17.43
CA ARG A 444 7.66 31.21 -17.74
C ARG A 444 8.22 32.59 -18.11
N GLN A 445 7.36 33.55 -18.51
CA GLN A 445 7.73 34.92 -18.80
C GLN A 445 7.56 35.87 -17.61
N SER A 446 7.05 35.38 -16.46
CA SER A 446 6.81 36.18 -15.27
C SER A 446 8.06 36.35 -14.40
N GLY A 447 8.14 37.46 -13.66
CA GLY A 447 9.20 37.66 -12.65
C GLY A 447 9.16 36.61 -11.53
N ALA A 448 7.98 36.04 -11.23
CA ALA A 448 7.88 34.96 -10.27
C ALA A 448 8.58 33.68 -10.76
N TRP A 449 8.49 33.39 -12.06
CA TRP A 449 9.21 32.27 -12.67
C TRP A 449 10.74 32.53 -12.71
N GLU A 450 11.16 33.75 -12.97
CA GLU A 450 12.61 34.08 -12.99
C GLU A 450 13.24 33.71 -11.64
N MET A 451 12.64 34.12 -10.53
CA MET A 451 13.13 33.80 -9.18
C MET A 451 13.07 32.28 -8.89
N LEU A 452 11.98 31.62 -9.27
CA LEU A 452 11.83 30.18 -9.08
C LEU A 452 12.85 29.41 -9.93
N SER A 453 13.04 29.79 -11.19
CA SER A 453 14.02 29.18 -12.10
C SER A 453 15.45 29.33 -11.60
N LEU A 454 15.79 30.48 -11.04
CA LEU A 454 17.10 30.69 -10.42
C LEU A 454 17.32 29.78 -9.21
N ALA A 455 16.35 29.70 -8.31
CA ALA A 455 16.39 28.78 -7.16
C ALA A 455 16.42 27.31 -7.63
N GLY A 456 15.67 26.98 -8.68
CA GLY A 456 15.66 25.67 -9.30
C GLY A 456 17.02 25.27 -9.86
N GLN A 457 17.69 26.17 -10.58
CA GLN A 457 19.02 25.90 -11.12
C GLN A 457 20.06 25.73 -9.99
N ALA A 458 20.01 26.55 -8.95
CA ALA A 458 20.86 26.37 -7.78
C ALA A 458 20.66 25.03 -7.09
N ALA A 459 19.39 24.57 -6.98
CA ALA A 459 19.07 23.27 -6.43
C ALA A 459 19.58 22.12 -7.32
N ILE A 460 19.43 22.22 -8.65
CA ILE A 460 19.97 21.26 -9.62
C ILE A 460 21.48 21.13 -9.46
N ASP A 461 22.22 22.26 -9.40
CA ASP A 461 23.67 22.25 -9.28
C ASP A 461 24.15 21.66 -7.94
N ALA A 462 23.39 21.90 -6.86
CA ALA A 462 23.71 21.36 -5.54
C ALA A 462 23.40 19.85 -5.46
N LEU A 463 22.27 19.41 -6.02
CA LEU A 463 21.91 18.00 -6.11
C LEU A 463 22.90 17.20 -6.99
N ASP A 464 23.34 17.75 -8.12
CA ASP A 464 24.33 17.11 -9.00
C ASP A 464 25.68 16.89 -8.29
N GLN A 465 26.11 17.86 -7.47
CA GLN A 465 27.32 17.69 -6.67
C GLN A 465 27.14 16.63 -5.56
N ALA A 466 25.97 16.57 -4.93
CA ALA A 466 25.67 15.56 -3.92
C ALA A 466 25.57 14.16 -4.54
N ASP A 467 24.92 14.03 -5.70
CA ASP A 467 24.79 12.79 -6.45
C ASP A 467 26.17 12.21 -6.80
N LYS A 468 27.06 13.02 -7.38
CA LYS A 468 28.44 12.63 -7.70
C LYS A 468 29.25 12.25 -6.47
N ALA A 469 29.04 12.94 -5.34
CA ALA A 469 29.77 12.64 -4.12
C ALA A 469 29.31 11.31 -3.48
N LEU A 470 27.99 11.05 -3.47
CA LEU A 470 27.44 9.80 -2.98
C LEU A 470 27.81 8.63 -3.89
N ALA A 471 27.73 8.80 -5.21
CA ALA A 471 28.15 7.77 -6.17
C ALA A 471 29.63 7.40 -5.98
N ALA A 472 30.51 8.37 -5.88
CA ALA A 472 31.94 8.14 -5.66
C ALA A 472 32.23 7.40 -4.34
N LEU A 473 31.48 7.71 -3.27
CA LEU A 473 31.60 7.02 -1.98
C LEU A 473 31.17 5.55 -2.10
N VAL A 474 29.99 5.31 -2.71
CA VAL A 474 29.44 3.96 -2.88
C VAL A 474 30.34 3.12 -3.80
N GLU A 475 30.74 3.63 -4.95
CA GLU A 475 31.59 2.91 -5.91
C GLU A 475 32.95 2.54 -5.32
N THR A 476 33.55 3.45 -4.54
CA THR A 476 34.88 3.23 -3.96
C THR A 476 34.88 2.15 -2.89
N PHE A 477 33.83 2.09 -2.04
CA PHE A 477 33.83 1.23 -0.85
C PHE A 477 32.78 0.11 -0.89
N ALA A 478 32.13 -0.15 -2.03
CA ALA A 478 31.14 -1.22 -2.17
C ALA A 478 31.68 -2.62 -1.84
N SER A 479 32.94 -2.90 -2.14
CA SER A 479 33.60 -4.19 -1.87
C SER A 479 34.07 -4.33 -0.42
N GLU A 480 34.52 -3.22 0.20
CA GLU A 480 35.12 -3.25 1.53
C GLU A 480 34.09 -3.06 2.64
N MET A 481 33.01 -2.33 2.37
CA MET A 481 31.92 -2.00 3.31
C MET A 481 30.54 -2.23 2.69
N PRO A 482 30.21 -3.45 2.24
CA PRO A 482 29.01 -3.70 1.42
C PRO A 482 27.69 -3.38 2.15
N GLU A 483 27.59 -3.65 3.45
CA GLU A 483 26.38 -3.37 4.23
C GLU A 483 26.13 -1.85 4.36
N GLN A 484 27.17 -1.11 4.71
CA GLN A 484 27.10 0.33 4.88
C GLN A 484 26.84 1.04 3.52
N MET A 485 27.50 0.60 2.46
CA MET A 485 27.27 1.16 1.12
C MET A 485 25.88 0.83 0.58
N ALA A 486 25.31 -0.31 0.93
CA ALA A 486 23.93 -0.64 0.59
C ALA A 486 22.91 0.29 1.29
N GLU A 487 23.21 0.74 2.52
CA GLU A 487 22.38 1.73 3.22
C GLU A 487 22.42 3.12 2.55
N VAL A 488 23.55 3.50 1.96
CA VAL A 488 23.71 4.77 1.22
C VAL A 488 23.08 4.69 -0.17
N ALA A 489 23.14 3.54 -0.83
CA ALA A 489 22.76 3.39 -2.24
C ALA A 489 21.27 3.71 -2.50
N ASP A 490 20.36 3.37 -1.58
CA ASP A 490 18.93 3.67 -1.76
C ASP A 490 18.63 5.18 -1.68
N PRO A 491 19.05 5.94 -0.64
CA PRO A 491 18.85 7.38 -0.63
C PRO A 491 19.66 8.11 -1.72
N ALA A 492 20.82 7.61 -2.15
CA ALA A 492 21.56 8.16 -3.27
C ALA A 492 20.78 8.04 -4.59
N ARG A 493 20.18 6.88 -4.87
CA ARG A 493 19.32 6.66 -6.04
C ARG A 493 18.09 7.60 -6.01
N ARG A 494 17.46 7.79 -4.86
CA ARG A 494 16.34 8.74 -4.69
C ARG A 494 16.76 10.18 -4.97
N LEU A 495 17.96 10.56 -4.55
CA LEU A 495 18.51 11.88 -4.84
C LEU A 495 18.73 12.04 -6.34
N HIS A 496 19.27 11.03 -7.02
CA HIS A 496 19.43 11.00 -8.48
C HIS A 496 18.09 11.15 -9.22
N GLU A 497 17.06 10.40 -8.80
CA GLU A 497 15.69 10.50 -9.36
C GLU A 497 15.11 11.91 -9.15
N THR A 498 15.34 12.52 -7.96
CA THR A 498 14.91 13.89 -7.67
C THR A 498 15.61 14.91 -8.56
N LEU A 499 16.92 14.75 -8.78
CA LEU A 499 17.70 15.59 -9.68
C LEU A 499 17.18 15.51 -11.12
N ALA A 500 16.94 14.30 -11.63
CA ALA A 500 16.42 14.09 -12.98
C ALA A 500 15.03 14.73 -13.16
N GLY A 501 14.14 14.52 -12.20
CA GLY A 501 12.81 15.12 -12.20
C GLY A 501 12.84 16.65 -12.12
N LEU A 502 13.73 17.20 -11.29
CA LEU A 502 13.86 18.66 -11.15
C LEU A 502 14.41 19.31 -12.44
N ARG A 503 15.39 18.67 -13.08
CA ARG A 503 15.88 19.12 -14.41
C ARG A 503 14.75 19.18 -15.42
N LEU A 504 13.97 18.10 -15.55
CA LEU A 504 12.84 18.05 -16.47
C LEU A 504 11.86 19.20 -16.23
N ILE A 505 11.51 19.51 -14.98
CA ILE A 505 10.50 20.52 -14.66
C ILE A 505 11.04 21.94 -14.87
N ILE A 506 12.26 22.23 -14.42
CA ILE A 506 12.83 23.57 -14.49
C ILE A 506 13.21 23.92 -15.93
N GLU A 507 13.85 23.03 -16.64
CA GLU A 507 14.18 23.23 -18.06
C GLU A 507 12.91 23.27 -18.90
N GLY A 508 11.95 22.39 -18.65
CA GLY A 508 10.61 22.37 -19.25
C GLY A 508 10.61 22.34 -20.78
N ALA A 509 11.63 21.75 -21.37
CA ALA A 509 11.81 21.70 -22.81
C ALA A 509 11.00 20.60 -23.49
N ASP A 510 10.58 19.57 -22.72
CA ASP A 510 9.82 18.45 -23.24
C ASP A 510 8.33 18.79 -23.34
N THR A 511 7.83 18.91 -24.57
CA THR A 511 6.44 19.26 -24.86
C THR A 511 5.47 18.10 -24.63
N ALA A 512 5.96 16.90 -24.36
CA ALA A 512 5.14 15.76 -23.98
C ALA A 512 4.60 15.85 -22.53
N TYR A 513 5.10 16.82 -21.75
CA TYR A 513 4.70 17.00 -20.36
C TYR A 513 3.95 18.32 -20.12
N VAL A 514 3.04 18.28 -19.16
CA VAL A 514 2.44 19.45 -18.52
C VAL A 514 3.11 19.62 -17.16
N TYR A 515 3.58 20.84 -16.91
CA TYR A 515 4.30 21.19 -15.69
C TYR A 515 3.42 22.03 -14.79
N ALA A 516 3.45 21.76 -13.48
CA ALA A 516 2.72 22.55 -12.52
C ALA A 516 3.47 22.68 -11.18
N LEU A 517 3.17 23.74 -10.46
CA LEU A 517 3.47 23.86 -9.05
C LEU A 517 2.18 23.71 -8.23
N GLN A 518 2.29 23.07 -7.08
CA GLN A 518 1.16 22.82 -6.17
C GLN A 518 1.54 23.33 -4.78
N VAL A 519 0.58 23.93 -4.10
CA VAL A 519 0.74 24.44 -2.74
C VAL A 519 -0.49 24.13 -1.90
N ASN A 520 -0.28 23.56 -0.71
CA ASN A 520 -1.34 23.40 0.28
C ASN A 520 -1.32 24.61 1.24
N ARG A 521 -2.30 25.48 1.14
CA ARG A 521 -2.40 26.72 1.92
C ARG A 521 -2.69 26.54 3.41
N ARG A 522 -3.18 25.36 3.82
CA ARG A 522 -3.37 25.04 5.25
C ARG A 522 -2.05 24.82 5.97
N LEU A 523 -1.02 24.45 5.24
CA LEU A 523 0.29 24.21 5.78
C LEU A 523 1.16 25.47 5.65
N ARG A 524 1.82 25.88 6.73
CA ARG A 524 2.77 27.01 6.69
C ARG A 524 4.02 26.68 5.88
N ALA A 525 4.41 25.40 5.85
CA ALA A 525 5.50 24.84 5.07
C ALA A 525 5.29 23.32 4.89
N GLY A 526 5.89 22.73 3.85
CA GLY A 526 5.84 21.28 3.61
C GLY A 526 4.69 20.84 2.70
N GLY A 527 3.86 21.76 2.23
CA GLY A 527 2.76 21.48 1.30
C GLY A 527 3.05 21.88 -0.15
N GLU A 528 4.30 22.17 -0.47
CA GLU A 528 4.76 22.57 -1.80
C GLU A 528 5.17 21.34 -2.62
N ALA A 529 4.84 21.36 -3.92
CA ALA A 529 5.29 20.37 -4.88
C ALA A 529 5.49 20.96 -6.27
N LEU A 530 6.41 20.37 -7.00
CA LEU A 530 6.61 20.55 -8.44
C LEU A 530 6.22 19.25 -9.13
N THR A 531 5.43 19.32 -10.21
CA THR A 531 4.93 18.14 -10.92
C THR A 531 5.15 18.25 -12.41
N ALA A 532 5.42 17.10 -13.05
CA ALA A 532 5.37 16.92 -14.49
C ALA A 532 4.50 15.72 -14.82
N GLU A 533 3.44 15.92 -15.59
CA GLU A 533 2.50 14.89 -16.01
C GLU A 533 2.55 14.76 -17.52
N ARG A 534 2.58 13.54 -18.06
CA ARG A 534 2.52 13.31 -19.50
C ARG A 534 1.18 13.77 -20.06
N LEU A 535 1.20 14.47 -21.20
CA LEU A 535 0.00 14.87 -21.94
C LEU A 535 -0.72 13.65 -22.52
N ASP A 536 0.04 12.76 -23.11
CA ASP A 536 -0.44 11.50 -23.67
C ASP A 536 0.27 10.34 -22.99
N ILE A 537 -0.52 9.38 -22.53
CA ILE A 537 -0.03 8.15 -21.92
C ILE A 537 -0.30 6.92 -22.80
N GLY A 538 -0.98 7.09 -23.94
CA GLY A 538 -1.37 5.98 -24.81
C GLY A 538 -0.17 5.21 -25.35
N GLU A 539 0.87 5.91 -25.82
CA GLU A 539 2.11 5.28 -26.27
C GLU A 539 2.82 4.52 -25.13
N ALA A 540 2.86 5.09 -23.93
CA ALA A 540 3.48 4.44 -22.77
C ALA A 540 2.65 3.22 -22.30
N LEU A 541 1.31 3.32 -22.30
CA LEU A 541 0.44 2.19 -22.02
C LEU A 541 0.64 1.07 -23.05
N ALA A 542 0.73 1.42 -24.34
CA ALA A 542 0.93 0.44 -25.40
C ALA A 542 2.32 -0.22 -25.31
N ALA A 543 3.37 0.54 -24.99
CA ALA A 543 4.72 0.01 -24.93
C ALA A 543 4.99 -0.82 -23.67
N ASP A 544 4.51 -0.35 -22.53
CA ASP A 544 4.91 -0.89 -21.23
C ASP A 544 3.90 -1.90 -20.66
N TRP A 545 2.64 -1.87 -21.11
CA TRP A 545 1.58 -2.69 -20.51
C TRP A 545 0.70 -3.46 -21.50
N LEU A 546 0.50 -2.97 -22.72
CA LEU A 546 -0.33 -3.60 -23.76
C LEU A 546 0.53 -4.02 -24.97
N PRO A 547 1.57 -4.85 -24.78
CA PRO A 547 2.43 -5.27 -25.90
C PRO A 547 1.70 -6.17 -26.90
#